data_3bd32f6b60ae09795524e6c5f02311c7
#
_entry.id   3bd32f6b60ae09795524e6c5f02311c7
#
_cell.length_a   1.000
_cell.length_b   1.000
_cell.length_c   1.000
_cell.angle_alpha   90.00
_cell.angle_beta   90.00
_cell.angle_gamma   90.00
#
_symmetry.space_group_name_H-M   'P 1'
#
loop_
_entity.id
_entity.type
_entity.pdbx_description
1 polymer ?
#
loop_
_entity_poly.entity_id
_entity_poly.type
_entity_poly.pdbx_seq_one_letter_code
_entity_poly.pdbx_strand_id
1 'polypeptide(L)'
;VSIDWKSDLRQRGYRLTPQRQLVLEAVDKLEHATPDDILGEVRRTAAGVNISTVYRTLELLEELGLVSHAHLGHGAPTYHLADRHHHIHLVCRDCSEVIEADVSVVEAFTAQLRESFGFDTDMKHFAIFGRCEACTRKREEAAARD
;
A
#
# COMPACT_ATOMS: atom_id res chain seq x y z
N VAL A 1 -17.39 4.87 2.13
CA VAL A 1 -18.24 4.02 1.30
C VAL A 1 -17.59 2.65 1.20
N SER A 2 -18.18 1.68 1.85
CA SER A 2 -17.71 0.31 1.73
C SER A 2 -17.99 -0.18 0.30
N ILE A 3 -16.93 -0.47 -0.43
CA ILE A 3 -17.07 -1.10 -1.73
C ILE A 3 -17.60 -2.51 -1.48
N ASP A 4 -18.74 -2.85 -2.06
CA ASP A 4 -19.27 -4.21 -1.98
C ASP A 4 -18.52 -5.09 -2.99
N TRP A 5 -17.31 -5.49 -2.60
CA TRP A 5 -16.46 -6.36 -3.41
C TRP A 5 -17.07 -7.74 -3.64
N LYS A 6 -17.94 -8.20 -2.74
CA LYS A 6 -18.61 -9.49 -2.89
C LYS A 6 -19.53 -9.47 -4.11
N SER A 7 -20.30 -8.40 -4.25
CA SER A 7 -21.19 -8.21 -5.39
C SER A 7 -20.40 -8.06 -6.70
N ASP A 8 -19.34 -7.25 -6.67
CA ASP A 8 -18.48 -7.02 -7.84
C ASP A 8 -17.81 -8.31 -8.32
N LEU A 9 -17.30 -9.12 -7.41
CA LEU A 9 -16.68 -10.40 -7.74
C LEU A 9 -17.67 -11.40 -8.31
N ARG A 10 -18.90 -11.45 -7.78
CA ARG A 10 -19.95 -12.31 -8.30
C ARG A 10 -20.31 -11.92 -9.73
N GLN A 11 -20.40 -10.64 -10.03
CA GLN A 11 -20.69 -10.13 -11.36
C GLN A 11 -19.59 -10.50 -12.35
N ARG A 12 -18.34 -10.60 -11.90
CA ARG A 12 -17.19 -11.02 -12.72
C ARG A 12 -17.03 -12.52 -12.81
N GLY A 13 -17.89 -13.31 -12.17
CA GLY A 13 -17.83 -14.76 -12.16
C GLY A 13 -16.83 -15.36 -11.17
N TYR A 14 -16.33 -14.58 -10.20
CA TYR A 14 -15.40 -15.05 -9.17
C TYR A 14 -16.12 -15.27 -7.86
N ARG A 15 -15.75 -16.35 -7.18
CA ARG A 15 -16.28 -16.69 -5.86
C ARG A 15 -15.17 -16.53 -4.83
N LEU A 16 -15.41 -15.68 -3.82
CA LEU A 16 -14.52 -15.58 -2.69
C LEU A 16 -14.72 -16.78 -1.76
N THR A 17 -13.66 -17.57 -1.61
CA THR A 17 -13.63 -18.59 -0.55
C THR A 17 -13.52 -17.89 0.81
N PRO A 18 -13.90 -18.57 1.93
CA PRO A 18 -13.74 -17.99 3.26
C PRO A 18 -12.31 -17.52 3.55
N GLN A 19 -11.29 -18.27 3.13
CA GLN A 19 -9.88 -17.91 3.32
C GLN A 19 -9.51 -16.64 2.55
N ARG A 20 -9.95 -16.52 1.30
CA ARG A 20 -9.70 -15.32 0.48
C ARG A 20 -10.39 -14.09 1.04
N GLN A 21 -11.60 -14.28 1.58
CA GLN A 21 -12.32 -13.20 2.23
C GLN A 21 -11.57 -12.70 3.47
N LEU A 22 -11.00 -13.60 4.27
CA LEU A 22 -10.21 -13.23 5.44
C LEU A 22 -8.96 -12.42 5.07
N VAL A 23 -8.30 -12.78 3.97
CA VAL A 23 -7.14 -12.03 3.46
C VAL A 23 -7.56 -10.61 3.06
N LEU A 24 -8.66 -10.48 2.33
CA LEU A 24 -9.15 -9.17 1.89
C LEU A 24 -9.55 -8.28 3.09
N GLU A 25 -10.22 -8.85 4.07
CA GLU A 25 -10.60 -8.16 5.31
C GLU A 25 -9.36 -7.71 6.10
N ALA A 26 -8.30 -8.54 6.13
CA ALA A 26 -7.06 -8.20 6.79
C ALA A 26 -6.35 -7.02 6.10
N VAL A 27 -6.32 -7.01 4.78
CA VAL A 27 -5.76 -5.88 4.00
C VAL A 27 -6.52 -4.59 4.31
N ASP A 28 -7.84 -4.65 4.35
CA ASP A 28 -8.69 -3.50 4.66
C ASP A 28 -8.41 -2.97 6.06
N LYS A 29 -8.33 -3.87 7.04
CA LYS A 29 -8.14 -3.52 8.46
C LYS A 29 -6.76 -2.93 8.74
N LEU A 30 -5.70 -3.50 8.15
CA LEU A 30 -4.32 -3.14 8.44
C LEU A 30 -3.79 -1.97 7.58
N GLU A 31 -4.53 -1.57 6.56
CA GLU A 31 -4.23 -0.48 5.62
C GLU A 31 -2.95 -0.71 4.80
N HIS A 32 -1.77 -0.68 5.41
CA HIS A 32 -0.50 -0.99 4.76
C HIS A 32 0.13 -2.19 5.47
N ALA A 33 -0.02 -3.36 4.90
CA ALA A 33 0.39 -4.60 5.55
C ALA A 33 1.30 -5.44 4.65
N THR A 34 2.37 -5.99 5.23
CA THR A 34 3.17 -7.00 4.56
C THR A 34 2.40 -8.33 4.53
N PRO A 35 2.77 -9.28 3.65
CA PRO A 35 2.14 -10.61 3.68
C PRO A 35 2.21 -11.29 5.05
N ASP A 36 3.30 -11.11 5.80
CA ASP A 36 3.43 -11.66 7.16
C ASP A 36 2.45 -11.03 8.14
N ASP A 37 2.24 -9.72 8.05
CA ASP A 37 1.24 -9.00 8.86
C ASP A 37 -0.17 -9.52 8.57
N ILE A 38 -0.48 -9.72 7.29
CA ILE A 38 -1.76 -10.27 6.83
C ILE A 38 -1.96 -11.68 7.36
N LEU A 39 -0.91 -12.52 7.28
CA LEU A 39 -0.96 -13.87 7.81
C LEU A 39 -1.26 -13.89 9.30
N GLY A 40 -0.61 -13.03 10.07
CA GLY A 40 -0.86 -12.89 11.50
C GLY A 40 -2.30 -12.55 11.81
N GLU A 41 -2.88 -11.62 11.08
CA GLU A 41 -4.29 -11.23 11.25
C GLU A 41 -5.25 -12.37 10.85
N VAL A 42 -5.01 -13.03 9.72
CA VAL A 42 -5.84 -14.14 9.24
C VAL A 42 -5.81 -15.31 10.21
N ARG A 43 -4.64 -15.62 10.77
CA ARG A 43 -4.50 -16.74 11.74
C ARG A 43 -5.24 -16.55 13.05
N ARG A 44 -5.63 -15.33 13.37
CA ARG A 44 -6.48 -15.07 14.55
C ARG A 44 -7.85 -15.74 14.41
N THR A 45 -8.33 -15.91 13.18
CA THR A 45 -9.62 -16.54 12.86
C THR A 45 -9.44 -17.94 12.29
N ALA A 46 -8.41 -18.16 11.45
CA ALA A 46 -8.16 -19.41 10.74
C ALA A 46 -6.70 -19.83 10.93
N ALA A 47 -6.41 -20.52 12.02
CA ALA A 47 -5.04 -20.87 12.44
C ALA A 47 -4.27 -21.75 11.44
N GLY A 48 -4.97 -22.50 10.58
CA GLY A 48 -4.36 -23.39 9.61
C GLY A 48 -3.94 -22.77 8.28
N VAL A 49 -4.17 -21.49 8.08
CA VAL A 49 -3.78 -20.79 6.84
C VAL A 49 -2.27 -20.61 6.82
N ASN A 50 -1.63 -20.91 5.68
CA ASN A 50 -0.19 -20.73 5.49
C ASN A 50 0.12 -19.51 4.62
N ILE A 51 1.40 -19.11 4.63
CA ILE A 51 1.85 -17.92 3.90
C ILE A 51 1.66 -18.05 2.37
N SER A 52 1.76 -19.25 1.82
CA SER A 52 1.54 -19.49 0.38
C SER A 52 0.13 -19.13 -0.03
N THR A 53 -0.85 -19.44 0.80
CA THR A 53 -2.25 -19.07 0.57
C THR A 53 -2.44 -17.56 0.55
N VAL A 54 -1.75 -16.85 1.46
CA VAL A 54 -1.78 -15.38 1.51
C VAL A 54 -1.23 -14.80 0.21
N TYR A 55 -0.04 -15.24 -0.24
CA TYR A 55 0.57 -14.75 -1.48
C TYR A 55 -0.30 -15.01 -2.71
N ARG A 56 -0.83 -16.22 -2.86
CA ARG A 56 -1.71 -16.56 -3.99
C ARG A 56 -2.98 -15.73 -4.01
N THR A 57 -3.55 -15.50 -2.83
CA THR A 57 -4.75 -14.68 -2.71
C THR A 57 -4.46 -13.23 -3.07
N LEU A 58 -3.34 -12.67 -2.59
CA LEU A 58 -2.94 -11.30 -2.90
C LEU A 58 -2.70 -11.11 -4.40
N GLU A 59 -2.04 -12.07 -5.07
CA GLU A 59 -1.86 -12.03 -6.52
C GLU A 59 -3.20 -12.01 -7.25
N LEU A 60 -4.14 -12.86 -6.85
CA LEU A 60 -5.48 -12.90 -7.45
C LEU A 60 -6.22 -11.58 -7.23
N LEU A 61 -6.21 -11.06 -6.01
CA LEU A 61 -6.90 -9.81 -5.69
C LEU A 61 -6.29 -8.62 -6.44
N GLU A 62 -4.98 -8.63 -6.66
CA GLU A 62 -4.30 -7.60 -7.45
C GLU A 62 -4.68 -7.69 -8.94
N GLU A 63 -4.74 -8.89 -9.51
CA GLU A 63 -5.22 -9.12 -10.88
C GLU A 63 -6.65 -8.63 -11.06
N LEU A 64 -7.49 -8.80 -10.04
CA LEU A 64 -8.88 -8.33 -10.04
C LEU A 64 -9.01 -6.83 -9.80
N GLY A 65 -7.91 -6.14 -9.49
CA GLY A 65 -7.92 -4.71 -9.24
C GLY A 65 -8.48 -4.31 -7.87
N LEU A 66 -8.57 -5.23 -6.91
CA LEU A 66 -9.09 -4.97 -5.58
C LEU A 66 -8.00 -4.55 -4.59
N VAL A 67 -6.78 -4.96 -4.84
CA VAL A 67 -5.61 -4.74 -3.98
C VAL A 67 -4.46 -4.23 -4.83
N SER A 68 -3.65 -3.35 -4.27
CA SER A 68 -2.40 -2.87 -4.86
C SER A 68 -1.28 -3.04 -3.86
N HIS A 69 -0.04 -3.06 -4.35
CA HIS A 69 1.14 -3.12 -3.48
C HIS A 69 2.03 -1.92 -3.68
N ALA A 70 2.81 -1.60 -2.66
CA ALA A 70 3.79 -0.53 -2.70
C ALA A 70 5.09 -0.96 -2.02
N HIS A 71 6.21 -0.52 -2.57
CA HIS A 71 7.53 -0.75 -1.98
C HIS A 71 7.89 0.48 -1.14
N LEU A 72 7.68 0.40 0.16
CA LEU A 72 7.90 1.51 1.10
C LEU A 72 9.25 1.45 1.83
N GLY A 73 10.21 0.73 1.24
CA GLY A 73 11.55 0.57 1.82
C GLY A 73 12.23 -0.65 1.26
N HIS A 74 13.22 -1.17 2.00
CA HIS A 74 13.99 -2.36 1.61
C HIS A 74 13.36 -3.68 2.06
N GLY A 75 12.24 -3.64 2.78
CA GLY A 75 11.53 -4.81 3.24
C GLY A 75 10.54 -5.36 2.21
N ALA A 76 9.70 -6.27 2.66
CA ALA A 76 8.64 -6.85 1.84
C ALA A 76 7.66 -5.75 1.37
N PRO A 77 7.03 -5.92 0.19
CA PRO A 77 6.02 -4.98 -0.26
C PRO A 77 4.85 -4.94 0.71
N THR A 78 4.21 -3.78 0.82
CA THR A 78 2.98 -3.61 1.60
C THR A 78 1.78 -3.60 0.68
N TYR A 79 0.69 -4.20 1.12
CA TYR A 79 -0.55 -4.30 0.36
C TYR A 79 -1.61 -3.41 0.98
N HIS A 80 -2.42 -2.81 0.13
CA HIS A 80 -3.54 -1.95 0.53
C HIS A 80 -4.68 -2.13 -0.45
N LEU A 81 -5.90 -1.76 -0.05
CA LEU A 81 -7.03 -1.78 -0.97
C LEU A 81 -6.77 -0.83 -2.11
N ALA A 82 -7.09 -1.27 -3.32
CA ALA A 82 -6.98 -0.41 -4.50
C ALA A 82 -7.97 0.74 -4.34
N ASP A 83 -7.44 1.94 -4.20
CA ASP A 83 -8.24 3.14 -4.09
C ASP A 83 -8.43 3.73 -5.48
N ARG A 84 -9.61 4.30 -5.73
CA ARG A 84 -9.89 5.05 -6.96
C ARG A 84 -9.15 6.39 -6.97
N HIS A 85 -8.73 6.84 -5.79
CA HIS A 85 -7.90 8.02 -5.63
C HIS A 85 -6.45 7.60 -5.54
N HIS A 86 -5.67 8.05 -6.51
CA HIS A 86 -4.24 7.78 -6.50
C HIS A 86 -3.57 8.65 -5.44
N HIS A 87 -2.84 8.01 -4.55
CA HIS A 87 -2.04 8.68 -3.53
C HIS A 87 -0.56 8.39 -3.78
N ILE A 88 0.28 9.37 -3.46
CA ILE A 88 1.71 9.13 -3.35
C ILE A 88 2.04 8.91 -1.87
N HIS A 89 3.09 8.16 -1.61
CA HIS A 89 3.54 7.84 -0.27
C HIS A 89 4.81 8.62 0.07
N LEU A 90 4.77 9.35 1.17
CA LEU A 90 5.94 10.05 1.71
C LEU A 90 6.43 9.24 2.91
N VAL A 91 7.61 8.64 2.79
CA VAL A 91 8.13 7.71 3.78
C VAL A 91 9.27 8.35 4.56
N CYS A 92 9.12 8.44 5.88
CA CYS A 92 10.19 8.90 6.76
C CYS A 92 11.20 7.78 6.98
N ARG A 93 12.47 8.03 6.67
CA ARG A 93 13.54 7.05 6.87
C ARG A 93 13.93 6.86 8.33
N ASP A 94 13.62 7.85 9.18
CA ASP A 94 13.98 7.80 10.60
C ASP A 94 12.96 7.03 11.44
N CYS A 95 11.66 7.33 11.30
CA CYS A 95 10.60 6.72 12.12
C CYS A 95 9.67 5.77 11.35
N SER A 96 9.86 5.65 10.04
CA SER A 96 9.03 4.80 9.15
C SER A 96 7.58 5.28 9.00
N GLU A 97 7.25 6.49 9.43
CA GLU A 97 5.93 7.07 9.19
C GLU A 97 5.67 7.18 7.69
N VAL A 98 4.46 6.85 7.28
CA VAL A 98 4.01 6.97 5.89
C VAL A 98 2.90 8.01 5.84
N ILE A 99 3.12 9.06 5.07
CA ILE A 99 2.13 10.11 4.83
C ILE A 99 1.56 9.89 3.43
N GLU A 100 0.25 9.82 3.33
CA GLU A 100 -0.44 9.74 2.04
C GLU A 100 -0.73 11.15 1.55
N ALA A 101 -0.30 11.44 0.34
CA ALA A 101 -0.56 12.72 -0.30
C ALA A 101 -1.28 12.52 -1.62
N ASP A 102 -2.17 13.44 -1.97
CA ASP A 102 -2.88 13.40 -3.24
C ASP A 102 -1.91 13.56 -4.41
N VAL A 103 -2.17 12.86 -5.52
CA VAL A 103 -1.32 12.95 -6.72
C VAL A 103 -1.23 14.37 -7.29
N SER A 104 -2.19 15.24 -6.99
CA SER A 104 -2.17 16.63 -7.42
C SER A 104 -0.91 17.39 -6.96
N VAL A 105 -0.30 16.99 -5.84
CA VAL A 105 0.93 17.66 -5.36
C VAL A 105 2.13 17.43 -6.28
N VAL A 106 2.10 16.40 -7.12
CA VAL A 106 3.20 16.09 -8.06
C VAL A 106 2.81 16.23 -9.52
N GLU A 107 1.62 16.76 -9.83
CA GLU A 107 1.15 16.92 -11.22
C GLU A 107 2.10 17.76 -12.08
N ALA A 108 2.56 18.89 -11.57
CA ALA A 108 3.49 19.76 -12.31
C ALA A 108 4.81 19.02 -12.59
N PHE A 109 5.30 18.27 -11.63
CA PHE A 109 6.54 17.49 -11.77
C PHE A 109 6.40 16.39 -12.81
N THR A 110 5.33 15.58 -12.72
CA THR A 110 5.09 14.49 -13.69
C THR A 110 4.82 15.02 -15.10
N ALA A 111 4.12 16.14 -15.21
CA ALA A 111 3.90 16.83 -16.50
C ALA A 111 5.22 17.27 -17.12
N GLN A 112 6.14 17.82 -16.33
CA GLN A 112 7.45 18.23 -16.81
C GLN A 112 8.29 17.04 -17.28
N LEU A 113 8.22 15.90 -16.60
CA LEU A 113 8.89 14.68 -17.03
C LEU A 113 8.37 14.21 -18.39
N ARG A 114 7.07 14.33 -18.61
CA ARG A 114 6.46 13.97 -19.89
C ARG A 114 6.89 14.90 -21.00
N GLU A 115 6.85 16.22 -20.77
CA GLU A 115 7.20 17.22 -21.76
C GLU A 115 8.68 17.22 -22.11
N SER A 116 9.55 17.14 -21.09
CA SER A 116 11.00 17.28 -21.28
C SER A 116 11.68 15.99 -21.68
N PHE A 117 11.15 14.83 -21.23
CA PHE A 117 11.82 13.54 -21.41
C PHE A 117 10.95 12.51 -22.12
N GLY A 118 9.70 12.83 -22.46
CA GLY A 118 8.76 11.86 -23.02
C GLY A 118 8.47 10.69 -22.07
N PHE A 119 8.57 10.94 -20.77
CA PHE A 119 8.51 9.91 -19.73
C PHE A 119 7.15 9.90 -19.03
N ASP A 120 6.48 8.75 -19.04
CA ASP A 120 5.22 8.55 -18.35
C ASP A 120 5.47 7.89 -17.00
N THR A 121 5.15 8.61 -15.91
CA THR A 121 5.46 8.17 -14.55
C THR A 121 4.47 7.10 -14.08
N ASP A 122 4.97 6.00 -13.54
CA ASP A 122 4.15 4.98 -12.90
C ASP A 122 3.69 5.45 -11.51
N MET A 123 2.49 5.97 -11.44
CA MET A 123 1.92 6.50 -10.20
C MET A 123 1.50 5.41 -9.21
N LYS A 124 1.43 4.15 -9.64
CA LYS A 124 1.11 3.03 -8.74
C LYS A 124 2.29 2.65 -7.85
N HIS A 125 3.52 2.95 -8.29
CA HIS A 125 4.75 2.61 -7.58
C HIS A 125 5.54 3.87 -7.22
N PHE A 126 4.85 4.93 -6.82
CA PHE A 126 5.47 6.23 -6.54
C PHE A 126 5.58 6.45 -5.04
N ALA A 127 6.82 6.44 -4.55
CA ALA A 127 7.11 6.76 -3.15
C ALA A 127 8.28 7.74 -3.07
N ILE A 128 8.18 8.70 -2.17
CA ILE A 128 9.24 9.68 -1.90
C ILE A 128 9.78 9.42 -0.52
N PHE A 129 11.08 9.22 -0.43
CA PHE A 129 11.77 8.97 0.84
C PHE A 129 12.40 10.26 1.35
N GLY A 130 12.27 10.50 2.63
CA GLY A 130 12.81 11.68 3.26
C GLY A 130 12.71 11.60 4.77
N ARG A 131 12.41 12.72 5.41
CA ARG A 131 12.30 12.81 6.85
C ARG A 131 11.07 13.65 7.22
N CYS A 132 10.25 13.14 8.13
CA CYS A 132 9.07 13.87 8.59
C CYS A 132 9.47 15.07 9.45
N GLU A 133 8.52 15.96 9.68
CA GLU A 133 8.77 17.20 10.43
C GLU A 133 9.32 16.93 11.84
N ALA A 134 8.72 15.98 12.57
CA ALA A 134 9.14 15.64 13.91
C ALA A 134 10.59 15.13 13.98
N CYS A 135 10.97 14.26 13.03
CA CYS A 135 12.35 13.74 12.95
C CYS A 135 13.34 14.81 12.51
N THR A 136 12.93 15.70 11.63
CA THR A 136 13.76 16.85 11.20
C THR A 136 14.06 17.75 12.38
N ARG A 137 13.05 18.08 13.21
CA ARG A 137 13.24 18.88 14.42
C ARG A 137 14.18 18.21 15.40
N LYS A 138 14.04 16.91 15.63
CA LYS A 138 14.94 16.15 16.52
C LYS A 138 16.39 16.24 16.09
N ARG A 139 16.66 16.16 14.79
CA ARG A 139 18.03 16.28 14.27
C ARG A 139 18.57 17.70 14.37
N GLU A 140 17.74 18.69 14.13
CA GLU A 140 18.11 20.11 14.29
C GLU A 140 18.45 20.43 15.74
N GLU A 141 17.63 19.96 16.68
CA GLU A 141 17.87 20.12 18.12
C GLU A 141 19.14 19.42 18.57
N ALA A 142 19.41 18.20 18.07
CA ALA A 142 20.63 17.47 18.36
C ALA A 142 21.86 18.20 17.82
N ALA A 143 21.79 18.74 16.60
CA ALA A 143 22.88 19.52 16.00
C ALA A 143 23.14 20.82 16.74
N ALA A 144 22.10 21.47 17.28
CA ALA A 144 22.24 22.70 18.05
C ALA A 144 22.87 22.51 19.43
N ARG A 145 22.91 21.26 19.95
CA ARG A 145 23.53 20.92 21.23
C ARG A 145 25.04 20.63 21.17
N ASP A 146 25.56 20.42 19.98
CA ASP A 146 27.00 20.16 19.75
C ASP A 146 27.84 21.45 19.65
#